data_7f92a496ead327772e7ed8e3c1abbb0f
#
_entry.id   7f92a496ead327772e7ed8e3c1abbb0f
#
_cell.length_a   1.000
_cell.length_b   1.000
_cell.length_c   1.000
_cell.angle_alpha   90.00
_cell.angle_beta   90.00
_cell.angle_gamma   90.00
#
_symmetry.space_group_name_H-M   'P 1'
#
loop_
_entity.id
_entity.type
_entity.pdbx_description
1 polymer ?
#
loop_
_entity_poly.entity_id
_entity_poly.type
_entity_poly.pdbx_seq_one_letter_code
_entity_poly.pdbx_strand_id
1 'polypeptide(L)' 'MNIKKDDKVVVLSGKDKGKQGKVLIAEPKAGKVVVEGVNVATKHRKPTKQGEDGGIIKVETPIYASKVRVIPLT' A
#
# COMPACT_ATOMS: atom_id res chain seq x y z
N MET A 1 0.37 -2.65 -17.31
CA MET A 1 -0.41 -2.42 -16.09
C MET A 1 -1.17 -1.11 -16.23
N ASN A 2 -2.48 -1.13 -15.98
CA ASN A 2 -3.34 0.04 -16.19
C ASN A 2 -3.53 0.90 -14.95
N ILE A 3 -2.85 0.57 -13.87
CA ILE A 3 -2.97 1.29 -12.60
C ILE A 3 -1.87 2.34 -12.51
N LYS A 4 -2.25 3.55 -12.14
CA LYS A 4 -1.35 4.68 -12.02
C LYS A 4 -1.42 5.26 -10.62
N LYS A 5 -0.40 6.03 -10.26
CA LYS A 5 -0.41 6.80 -9.02
C LYS A 5 -1.66 7.67 -8.95
N ASP A 6 -2.23 7.76 -7.76
CA ASP A 6 -3.45 8.51 -7.44
C ASP A 6 -4.76 7.85 -7.90
N ASP A 7 -4.70 6.68 -8.54
CA ASP A 7 -5.90 5.93 -8.86
C ASP A 7 -6.50 5.34 -7.59
N LYS A 8 -7.84 5.33 -7.54
CA LYS A 8 -8.54 4.64 -6.46
C LYS A 8 -8.76 3.20 -6.85
N VAL A 9 -8.41 2.28 -5.97
CA VAL A 9 -8.52 0.85 -6.23
C VAL A 9 -9.20 0.14 -5.06
N VAL A 10 -9.75 -1.04 -5.35
CA VAL A 10 -10.31 -1.93 -4.35
C VAL A 10 -9.52 -3.24 -4.35
N VAL A 11 -9.27 -3.77 -3.16
CA VAL A 11 -8.55 -5.04 -3.01
C VAL A 11 -9.50 -6.19 -3.26
N LEU A 12 -9.11 -7.11 -4.14
CA LEU A 12 -9.96 -8.23 -4.58
C LEU A 12 -9.76 -9.48 -3.75
N SER A 13 -8.61 -9.63 -3.12
CA SER A 13 -8.30 -10.86 -2.38
C SER A 13 -7.32 -10.60 -1.26
N GLY A 14 -7.17 -11.59 -0.37
CA GLY A 14 -6.28 -11.50 0.78
C GLY A 14 -6.95 -10.93 2.00
N LYS A 15 -6.14 -10.62 3.01
CA LYS A 15 -6.63 -10.12 4.30
C LYS A 15 -7.34 -8.77 4.20
N ASP A 16 -7.00 -7.98 3.19
CA ASP A 16 -7.57 -6.64 2.99
C ASP A 16 -8.68 -6.61 1.93
N LYS A 17 -9.21 -7.77 1.57
CA LYS A 17 -10.27 -7.88 0.58
C LYS A 17 -11.42 -6.91 0.89
N GLY A 18 -11.82 -6.15 -0.12
CA GLY A 18 -12.90 -5.18 0.00
C GLY A 18 -12.46 -3.79 0.44
N LYS A 19 -11.22 -3.64 0.88
CA LYS A 19 -10.72 -2.30 1.22
C LYS A 19 -10.45 -1.49 -0.03
N GLN A 20 -10.69 -0.20 0.08
CA GLN A 20 -10.44 0.75 -1.00
C GLN A 20 -9.36 1.72 -0.55
N GLY A 21 -8.57 2.17 -1.49
CA GLY A 21 -7.53 3.14 -1.19
C GLY A 21 -6.98 3.76 -2.44
N LYS A 22 -6.14 4.77 -2.24
CA LYS A 22 -5.50 5.50 -3.31
C LYS A 22 -4.11 4.92 -3.54
N VAL A 23 -3.74 4.74 -4.80
CA VAL A 23 -2.41 4.25 -5.15
C VAL A 23 -1.37 5.32 -4.86
N LEU A 24 -0.42 5.00 -4.00
CA LEU A 24 0.67 5.90 -3.65
C LEU A 24 1.86 5.76 -4.60
N ILE A 25 2.15 4.52 -4.97
CA ILE A 25 3.26 4.19 -5.88
C ILE A 25 2.79 3.08 -6.81
N ALA A 26 3.08 3.23 -8.09
CA ALA A 26 2.84 2.18 -9.07
C ALA A 26 4.17 1.75 -9.68
N GLU A 27 4.44 0.44 -9.64
CA GLU A 27 5.66 -0.15 -10.20
C GLU A 27 5.30 -1.11 -11.32
N PRO A 28 5.12 -0.63 -12.56
CA PRO A 28 4.70 -1.47 -13.66
C PRO A 28 5.70 -2.57 -13.99
N LYS A 29 6.99 -2.32 -13.83
CA LYS A 29 8.00 -3.33 -14.09
C LYS A 29 7.92 -4.52 -13.14
N ALA A 30 7.56 -4.27 -11.89
CA ALA A 30 7.40 -5.31 -10.90
C ALA A 30 5.98 -5.87 -10.86
N GLY A 31 5.03 -5.22 -11.49
CA GLY A 31 3.62 -5.61 -11.43
C GLY A 31 3.02 -5.40 -10.05
N LYS A 32 3.53 -4.43 -9.29
CA LYS A 32 3.11 -4.18 -7.92
C LYS A 32 2.70 -2.73 -7.73
N VAL A 33 1.85 -2.52 -6.74
CA VAL A 33 1.39 -1.17 -6.37
C VAL A 33 1.38 -1.04 -4.86
N VAL A 34 1.60 0.17 -4.37
CA VAL A 34 1.44 0.51 -2.96
C VAL A 34 0.16 1.32 -2.83
N VAL A 35 -0.76 0.84 -2.00
CA VAL A 35 -2.07 1.46 -1.83
C VAL A 35 -2.19 1.96 -0.40
N GLU A 36 -2.66 3.19 -0.25
CA GLU A 36 -2.84 3.81 1.07
C GLU A 36 -3.79 2.98 1.93
N GLY A 37 -3.35 2.65 3.15
CA GLY A 37 -4.16 1.90 4.09
C GLY A 37 -4.33 0.42 3.79
N VAL A 38 -3.69 -0.08 2.74
CA VAL A 38 -3.79 -1.48 2.31
C VAL A 38 -2.44 -2.16 2.45
N ASN A 39 -2.47 -3.42 2.89
CA ASN A 39 -1.27 -4.23 3.09
C ASN A 39 -0.26 -3.54 4.01
N VAL A 40 -0.78 -2.97 5.08
CA VAL A 40 0.04 -2.24 6.05
C VAL A 40 0.81 -3.23 6.91
N ALA A 41 2.12 -3.07 6.97
CA ALA A 41 2.99 -3.86 7.83
C ALA A 41 3.43 -3.02 9.02
N THR A 42 3.52 -3.67 10.17
CA THR A 42 4.04 -3.04 11.37
C THR A 42 5.54 -3.32 11.46
N LYS A 43 6.34 -2.28 11.56
CA LYS A 43 7.78 -2.41 11.69
C LYS A 43 8.25 -1.82 13.02
N HIS A 44 9.19 -2.51 13.64
CA HIS A 44 9.85 -2.00 14.82
C HIS A 44 11.06 -1.18 14.39
N ARG A 45 11.14 0.03 14.89
CA ARG A 45 12.23 0.92 14.57
C ARG A 45 13.10 1.11 15.82
N LYS A 46 14.39 0.86 15.67
CA LYS A 46 15.32 1.12 16.77
C LYS A 46 15.61 2.61 16.84
N PRO A 47 15.72 3.20 18.05
CA PRO A 47 16.13 4.58 18.17
C PRO A 47 17.55 4.74 17.66
N THR A 48 17.76 5.72 16.79
CA THR A 48 19.08 5.98 16.22
C THR A 48 19.75 7.19 16.83
N LYS A 49 18.98 7.99 17.57
CA LYS A 49 19.48 9.19 18.21
C LYS A 49 18.96 9.25 19.62
N GLN A 50 19.73 9.90 20.50
CA GLN A 50 19.30 10.14 21.86
C GLN A 50 18.06 11.04 21.87
N GLY A 51 17.04 10.61 22.61
CA GLY A 51 15.78 11.32 22.68
C GLY A 51 14.79 10.99 21.57
N GLU A 52 15.21 10.15 20.62
CA GLU A 52 14.33 9.69 19.55
C GLU A 52 13.62 8.42 20.00
N ASP A 53 12.31 8.39 19.89
CA ASP A 53 11.54 7.22 20.25
C ASP A 53 11.68 6.16 19.17
N GLY A 54 12.30 5.06 19.50
CA GLY A 54 12.18 3.86 18.70
C GLY A 54 10.75 3.39 18.88
N GLY A 55 10.10 2.96 17.86
CA GLY A 55 8.71 2.62 18.01
C GLY A 55 8.21 1.69 16.95
N ILE A 56 6.91 1.51 16.99
CA ILE A 56 6.20 0.72 16.00
C ILE A 56 5.68 1.70 14.97
N ILE A 57 6.11 1.53 13.74
CA ILE A 57 5.58 2.32 12.62
C ILE A 57 4.80 1.42 11.70
N LYS A 58 3.75 1.98 11.11
CA LYS A 58 2.95 1.27 10.11
C LYS A 58 3.34 1.80 8.74
N VAL A 59 3.70 0.88 7.84
CA VAL A 59 4.14 1.23 6.50
C VAL A 59 3.35 0.41 5.50
N GLU A 60 2.81 1.05 4.50
CA GLU A 60 2.16 0.35 3.40
C GLU A 60 3.21 -0.39 2.60
N THR A 61 2.95 -1.66 2.30
CA THR A 61 3.84 -2.49 1.51
C THR A 61 3.24 -2.79 0.15
N PRO A 62 4.07 -3.06 -0.87
CA PRO A 62 3.55 -3.34 -2.21
C PRO A 62 2.72 -4.62 -2.25
N ILE A 63 1.69 -4.60 -3.08
CA ILE A 63 0.90 -5.80 -3.41
C ILE A 63 0.86 -5.94 -4.93
N TYR A 64 0.58 -7.15 -5.39
CA TYR A 64 0.46 -7.38 -6.83
C TYR A 64 -0.72 -6.61 -7.40
N ALA A 65 -0.50 -5.97 -8.53
CA ALA A 65 -1.55 -5.22 -9.22
C ALA A 65 -2.74 -6.11 -9.57
N SER A 66 -2.50 -7.39 -9.80
CA SER A 66 -3.57 -8.36 -10.09
C SER A 66 -4.53 -8.57 -8.92
N LYS A 67 -4.14 -8.18 -7.70
CA LYS A 67 -4.99 -8.31 -6.52
C LYS A 67 -5.86 -7.10 -6.26
N VAL A 68 -5.75 -6.07 -7.08
CA VAL A 68 -6.54 -4.85 -6.94
C VAL A 68 -7.19 -4.50 -8.26
N ARG A 69 -8.26 -3.71 -8.17
CA ARG A 69 -9.00 -3.25 -9.33
C ARG A 69 -9.23 -1.76 -9.21
N VAL A 70 -8.99 -1.05 -10.31
CA VAL A 70 -9.25 0.39 -10.36
C VAL A 70 -10.76 0.63 -10.30
N ILE A 71 -11.16 1.55 -9.42
CA ILE A 71 -12.55 1.96 -9.31
C ILE A 71 -12.73 3.17 -10.22
N PRO A 72 -13.60 3.06 -11.23
CA PRO A 72 -13.82 4.20 -12.11
C PRO A 72 -14.47 5.36 -11.35
N LEU A 73 -14.03 6.55 -11.69
CA LEU A 73 -14.66 7.76 -11.20
C LEU A 73 -15.92 8.02 -12.04
N THR A 74 -17.03 8.05 -11.37
CA THR A 74 -18.30 8.37 -12.04
C THR A 74 -18.86 9.67 -11.51
#